data_95c2bd695ee0e94c9796ed7a2c758f57
#
_entry.id   95c2bd695ee0e94c9796ed7a2c758f57
#
_cell.length_a   1.000
_cell.length_b   1.000
_cell.length_c   1.000
_cell.angle_alpha   90.00
_cell.angle_beta   90.00
_cell.angle_gamma   90.00
#
_symmetry.space_group_name_H-M   'P 1'
#
loop_
_entity.id
_entity.type
_entity.pdbx_description
1 polymer ?
#
loop_
_entity_poly.entity_id
_entity_poly.type
_entity_poly.pdbx_seq_one_letter_code
_entity_poly.pdbx_strand_id
1 'polypeptide(L)'
;ISADICSKCWTLMTMAIHIIDRALKEDFGFKHRLWVYSGRRGVHCWICDESVRKLSSAGGQDVKKKVHLNEKNDFVRKSINIIKKYFEEYALVDQDILENKESWDKILALVPEAIHEDLQKNFQKCHTSTSQNIKNDKCGPWLKWEIMLQYCFPRLDINVSKGINHLLKSPFSVHPKTGRISVPIDLQKVDQFDPFTVPTISSICHELDVIFTSEKEKEETDAESDVKHRTKDYKKTSLAPYVKVFEQFLENLDKSQKGDLLKKSDLQKAF
;
A
#
# COMPACT_ATOMS: atom_id res chain seq x y z
N ILE A 1 22.87 -2.33 -2.40
CA ILE A 1 21.56 -1.91 -1.85
C ILE A 1 21.00 -3.11 -1.11
N SER A 2 20.83 -2.98 0.22
CA SER A 2 20.29 -4.05 1.07
C SER A 2 18.97 -4.60 0.51
N ALA A 3 18.78 -5.90 0.65
CA ALA A 3 17.53 -6.57 0.27
C ALA A 3 16.41 -6.28 1.27
N ASP A 4 16.74 -5.73 2.43
CA ASP A 4 15.83 -5.58 3.56
C ASP A 4 14.93 -4.35 3.45
N ILE A 5 13.77 -4.43 4.08
CA ILE A 5 12.86 -3.30 4.25
C ILE A 5 13.48 -2.36 5.28
N CYS A 6 13.41 -1.06 5.03
CA CYS A 6 13.67 -0.07 6.04
C CYS A 6 12.37 0.23 6.78
N SER A 7 12.37 0.12 8.12
CA SER A 7 11.18 0.43 8.95
C SER A 7 10.70 1.87 8.72
N LYS A 8 11.65 2.81 8.68
CA LYS A 8 11.37 4.22 8.40
C LYS A 8 10.82 4.49 7.00
N CYS A 9 11.09 3.60 6.03
CA CYS A 9 10.61 3.75 4.65
C CYS A 9 9.22 3.15 4.42
N TRP A 10 8.72 2.32 5.34
CA TRP A 10 7.43 1.64 5.14
C TRP A 10 6.24 2.62 5.11
N THR A 11 6.31 3.69 5.87
CA THR A 11 5.30 4.76 5.88
C THR A 11 5.01 5.31 4.49
N LEU A 12 6.01 5.33 3.59
CA LEU A 12 5.79 5.70 2.18
C LEU A 12 4.85 4.73 1.46
N MET A 13 4.91 3.43 1.77
CA MET A 13 3.99 2.44 1.21
C MET A 13 2.58 2.60 1.77
N THR A 14 2.45 2.89 3.05
CA THR A 14 1.17 3.24 3.70
C THR A 14 0.51 4.44 3.02
N MET A 15 1.23 5.53 2.84
CA MET A 15 0.76 6.70 2.09
C MET A 15 0.35 6.34 0.66
N ALA A 16 1.18 5.53 -0.02
CA ALA A 16 0.90 5.10 -1.39
C ALA A 16 -0.42 4.32 -1.49
N ILE A 17 -0.68 3.39 -0.56
CA ILE A 17 -1.94 2.66 -0.51
C ILE A 17 -3.11 3.62 -0.34
N HIS A 18 -3.06 4.52 0.65
CA HIS A 18 -4.15 5.47 0.90
C HIS A 18 -4.43 6.38 -0.29
N ILE A 19 -3.40 6.93 -0.93
CA ILE A 19 -3.55 7.85 -2.08
C ILE A 19 -4.14 7.12 -3.29
N ILE A 20 -3.59 5.96 -3.61
CA ILE A 20 -3.99 5.21 -4.79
C ILE A 20 -5.36 4.55 -4.59
N ASP A 21 -5.61 3.94 -3.42
CA ASP A 21 -6.91 3.33 -3.12
C ASP A 21 -8.05 4.35 -3.15
N ARG A 22 -7.82 5.53 -2.57
CA ARG A 22 -8.79 6.63 -2.67
C ARG A 22 -9.07 6.99 -4.13
N ALA A 23 -8.02 7.15 -4.95
CA ALA A 23 -8.19 7.49 -6.36
C ALA A 23 -8.95 6.38 -7.12
N LEU A 24 -8.57 5.13 -6.93
CA LEU A 24 -9.24 3.99 -7.56
C LEU A 24 -10.72 3.90 -7.17
N LYS A 25 -11.03 4.20 -5.92
CA LYS A 25 -12.40 4.17 -5.39
C LYS A 25 -13.22 5.38 -5.84
N GLU A 26 -12.71 6.59 -5.60
CA GLU A 26 -13.48 7.83 -5.74
C GLU A 26 -13.44 8.39 -7.16
N ASP A 27 -12.26 8.39 -7.80
CA ASP A 27 -12.07 9.03 -9.10
C ASP A 27 -12.36 8.05 -10.25
N PHE A 28 -12.10 6.74 -10.06
CA PHE A 28 -12.35 5.71 -11.07
C PHE A 28 -13.58 4.83 -10.78
N GLY A 29 -14.12 4.86 -9.57
CA GLY A 29 -15.32 4.11 -9.19
C GLY A 29 -15.11 2.60 -9.05
N PHE A 30 -13.87 2.13 -8.95
CA PHE A 30 -13.58 0.70 -8.80
C PHE A 30 -13.95 0.21 -7.41
N LYS A 31 -14.66 -0.89 -7.34
CA LYS A 31 -15.22 -1.45 -6.10
C LYS A 31 -14.38 -2.58 -5.53
N HIS A 32 -13.81 -3.42 -6.39
CA HIS A 32 -13.13 -4.65 -6.00
C HIS A 32 -11.62 -4.51 -6.14
N ARG A 33 -10.98 -4.00 -5.08
CA ARG A 33 -9.55 -3.74 -4.99
C ARG A 33 -8.95 -4.60 -3.88
N LEU A 34 -7.97 -5.41 -4.21
CA LEU A 34 -7.21 -6.23 -3.27
C LEU A 34 -5.78 -5.74 -3.22
N TRP A 35 -5.35 -5.25 -2.07
CA TRP A 35 -3.97 -4.88 -1.83
C TRP A 35 -3.20 -6.04 -1.27
N VAL A 36 -2.02 -6.29 -1.82
CA VAL A 36 -1.17 -7.44 -1.48
C VAL A 36 0.25 -6.95 -1.23
N TYR A 37 0.79 -7.29 -0.07
CA TYR A 37 2.21 -7.11 0.21
C TYR A 37 3.04 -8.02 -0.67
N SER A 38 4.10 -7.51 -1.28
CA SER A 38 4.92 -8.27 -2.23
C SER A 38 5.85 -9.32 -1.58
N GLY A 39 5.93 -9.35 -0.25
CA GLY A 39 6.89 -10.16 0.50
C GLY A 39 8.28 -9.52 0.62
N ARG A 40 8.47 -8.28 0.13
CA ARG A 40 9.75 -7.58 0.26
C ARG A 40 9.57 -6.09 0.54
N ARG A 41 9.52 -5.21 -0.44
CA ARG A 41 9.55 -3.75 -0.27
C ARG A 41 8.35 -3.02 -0.84
N GLY A 42 7.48 -3.67 -1.52
CA GLY A 42 6.39 -3.04 -2.24
C GLY A 42 5.05 -3.71 -2.00
N VAL A 43 4.06 -3.13 -2.62
CA VAL A 43 2.68 -3.60 -2.61
C VAL A 43 2.14 -3.67 -4.03
N HIS A 44 1.17 -4.54 -4.26
CA HIS A 44 0.43 -4.66 -5.50
C HIS A 44 -1.05 -4.43 -5.24
N CYS A 45 -1.74 -3.78 -6.16
CA CYS A 45 -3.19 -3.67 -6.13
C CYS A 45 -3.79 -4.49 -7.27
N TRP A 46 -4.65 -5.44 -6.93
CA TRP A 46 -5.46 -6.19 -7.87
C TRP A 46 -6.82 -5.50 -8.00
N ILE A 47 -7.17 -5.06 -9.21
CA ILE A 47 -8.48 -4.48 -9.51
C ILE A 47 -9.29 -5.54 -10.24
N CYS A 48 -10.32 -6.06 -9.57
CA CYS A 48 -11.10 -7.21 -10.03
C CYS A 48 -12.47 -6.84 -10.61
N ASP A 49 -12.73 -5.56 -10.82
CA ASP A 49 -13.95 -5.09 -11.50
C ASP A 49 -14.00 -5.56 -12.95
N GLU A 50 -15.16 -5.98 -13.42
CA GLU A 50 -15.35 -6.53 -14.77
C GLU A 50 -14.96 -5.54 -15.87
N SER A 51 -15.25 -4.24 -15.66
CA SER A 51 -14.88 -3.16 -16.57
C SER A 51 -13.38 -3.07 -16.80
N VAL A 52 -12.57 -3.25 -15.74
CA VAL A 52 -11.11 -3.19 -15.82
C VAL A 52 -10.54 -4.41 -16.53
N ARG A 53 -11.09 -5.59 -16.29
CA ARG A 53 -10.65 -6.85 -16.92
C ARG A 53 -10.80 -6.85 -18.44
N LYS A 54 -11.62 -5.96 -18.97
CA LYS A 54 -11.87 -5.79 -20.43
C LYS A 54 -11.04 -4.65 -21.05
N LEU A 55 -10.24 -3.92 -20.27
CA LEU A 55 -9.40 -2.83 -20.79
C LEU A 55 -8.28 -3.41 -21.67
N SER A 56 -8.10 -2.78 -22.83
CA SER A 56 -6.95 -3.06 -23.70
C SER A 56 -5.70 -2.32 -23.21
N SER A 57 -4.53 -2.72 -23.72
CA SER A 57 -3.24 -2.03 -23.46
C SER A 57 -3.24 -0.54 -23.81
N ALA A 58 -4.10 -0.09 -24.72
CA ALA A 58 -4.28 1.32 -25.10
C ALA A 58 -4.89 2.15 -23.96
N GLY A 59 -5.79 1.58 -23.16
CA GLY A 59 -6.42 2.28 -22.01
C GLY A 59 -5.43 2.65 -20.89
N GLY A 60 -4.27 1.99 -20.81
CA GLY A 60 -3.20 2.33 -19.86
C GLY A 60 -2.36 3.55 -20.25
N GLN A 61 -2.53 4.13 -21.45
CA GLN A 61 -1.72 5.27 -21.91
C GLN A 61 -2.22 6.63 -21.43
N ASP A 62 -3.49 6.76 -21.08
CA ASP A 62 -4.08 8.03 -20.61
C ASP A 62 -3.57 8.48 -19.24
N VAL A 63 -2.93 7.60 -18.48
CA VAL A 63 -2.31 7.91 -17.17
C VAL A 63 -1.05 8.80 -17.32
N LYS A 64 -0.53 8.98 -18.53
CA LYS A 64 0.69 9.79 -18.82
C LYS A 64 0.49 11.29 -18.92
N LYS A 65 -0.71 11.81 -18.80
CA LYS A 65 -0.91 13.26 -18.82
C LYS A 65 -0.14 13.87 -17.67
N LYS A 66 0.85 14.75 -17.98
CA LYS A 66 1.55 15.56 -16.97
C LYS A 66 0.50 16.25 -16.13
N VAL A 67 0.43 15.89 -14.87
CA VAL A 67 -0.44 16.57 -13.91
C VAL A 67 0.16 17.96 -13.72
N HIS A 68 -0.45 18.99 -14.30
CA HIS A 68 -0.10 20.35 -13.95
C HIS A 68 -0.60 20.62 -12.54
N LEU A 69 0.35 20.96 -11.66
CA LEU A 69 0.07 21.39 -10.29
C LEU A 69 -0.64 22.75 -10.35
N ASN A 70 -1.96 22.73 -10.31
CA ASN A 70 -2.76 23.95 -10.14
C ASN A 70 -3.79 23.70 -9.02
N GLU A 71 -4.27 24.80 -8.41
CA GLU A 71 -5.25 24.76 -7.30
C GLU A 71 -6.51 23.98 -7.60
N LYS A 72 -6.87 23.91 -8.87
CA LYS A 72 -8.10 23.28 -9.36
C LYS A 72 -7.98 21.76 -9.51
N ASN A 73 -6.78 21.18 -9.36
CA ASN A 73 -6.61 19.73 -9.47
C ASN A 73 -7.02 19.03 -8.16
N ASP A 74 -8.27 18.57 -8.13
CA ASP A 74 -8.88 17.91 -6.96
C ASP A 74 -8.12 16.66 -6.55
N PHE A 75 -7.57 15.90 -7.49
CA PHE A 75 -6.76 14.71 -7.23
C PHE A 75 -5.49 15.05 -6.42
N VAL A 76 -4.77 16.10 -6.83
CA VAL A 76 -3.56 16.55 -6.14
C VAL A 76 -3.90 17.05 -4.74
N ARG A 77 -4.96 17.86 -4.60
CA ARG A 77 -5.41 18.39 -3.31
C ARG A 77 -5.79 17.27 -2.33
N LYS A 78 -6.55 16.28 -2.77
CA LYS A 78 -6.91 15.12 -1.96
C LYS A 78 -5.68 14.31 -1.55
N SER A 79 -4.72 14.12 -2.47
CA SER A 79 -3.46 13.43 -2.19
C SER A 79 -2.62 14.17 -1.16
N ILE A 80 -2.49 15.49 -1.27
CA ILE A 80 -1.82 16.35 -0.29
C ILE A 80 -2.47 16.22 1.10
N ASN A 81 -3.79 16.15 1.18
CA ASN A 81 -4.47 15.99 2.48
C ASN A 81 -4.14 14.65 3.16
N ILE A 82 -3.90 13.61 2.39
CA ILE A 82 -3.40 12.34 2.92
C ILE A 82 -1.95 12.50 3.37
N ILE A 83 -1.07 13.02 2.51
CA ILE A 83 0.35 13.20 2.79
C ILE A 83 0.58 14.03 4.06
N LYS A 84 -0.19 15.10 4.27
CA LYS A 84 -0.09 15.97 5.45
C LYS A 84 -0.14 15.22 6.79
N LYS A 85 -0.86 14.09 6.85
CA LYS A 85 -1.00 13.29 8.08
C LYS A 85 0.30 12.60 8.48
N TYR A 86 1.15 12.28 7.50
CA TYR A 86 2.36 11.48 7.69
C TYR A 86 3.64 12.29 7.49
N PHE A 87 3.56 13.47 6.87
CA PHE A 87 4.71 14.21 6.38
C PHE A 87 5.70 14.58 7.48
N GLU A 88 5.21 15.06 8.62
CA GLU A 88 6.09 15.50 9.71
C GLU A 88 6.89 14.31 10.26
N GLU A 89 6.24 13.21 10.57
CA GLU A 89 6.90 12.02 11.08
C GLU A 89 7.81 11.38 10.04
N TYR A 90 7.30 11.13 8.84
CA TYR A 90 8.05 10.43 7.79
C TYR A 90 9.20 11.26 7.24
N ALA A 91 8.93 12.48 6.77
CA ALA A 91 9.92 13.25 6.03
C ALA A 91 10.89 14.01 6.93
N LEU A 92 10.40 14.61 8.03
CA LEU A 92 11.20 15.46 8.90
C LEU A 92 11.88 14.67 10.02
N VAL A 93 11.26 13.61 10.56
CA VAL A 93 11.81 12.81 11.65
C VAL A 93 12.50 11.56 11.12
N ASP A 94 11.80 10.71 10.38
CA ASP A 94 12.33 9.42 9.94
C ASP A 94 13.38 9.53 8.84
N GLN A 95 13.14 10.36 7.83
CA GLN A 95 14.03 10.56 6.68
C GLN A 95 14.99 11.74 6.88
N ASP A 96 14.72 12.60 7.86
CA ASP A 96 15.48 13.82 8.17
C ASP A 96 15.93 14.56 6.89
N ILE A 97 14.94 14.92 6.05
CA ILE A 97 15.21 15.56 4.75
C ILE A 97 15.91 16.91 4.86
N LEU A 98 16.09 17.43 6.10
CA LEU A 98 16.79 18.67 6.41
C LEU A 98 18.14 18.44 7.14
N GLU A 99 18.61 17.18 7.26
CA GLU A 99 19.80 16.81 8.03
C GLU A 99 21.07 17.54 7.58
N ASN A 100 21.27 17.69 6.28
CA ASN A 100 22.53 18.21 5.74
C ASN A 100 22.34 19.11 4.52
N LYS A 101 23.42 19.81 4.17
CA LYS A 101 23.43 20.78 3.07
C LYS A 101 23.09 20.14 1.71
N GLU A 102 23.52 18.92 1.46
CA GLU A 102 23.20 18.21 0.21
C GLU A 102 21.69 17.93 0.09
N SER A 103 21.04 17.65 1.20
CA SER A 103 19.57 17.49 1.28
C SER A 103 18.86 18.83 1.07
N TRP A 104 19.42 19.92 1.59
CA TRP A 104 18.90 21.28 1.35
C TRP A 104 18.97 21.67 -0.12
N ASP A 105 20.08 21.38 -0.81
CA ASP A 105 20.26 21.69 -2.22
C ASP A 105 19.18 21.00 -3.10
N LYS A 106 18.77 19.78 -2.73
CA LYS A 106 17.66 19.07 -3.40
C LYS A 106 16.31 19.76 -3.20
N ILE A 107 16.07 20.35 -2.02
CA ILE A 107 14.86 21.12 -1.74
C ILE A 107 14.93 22.48 -2.44
N LEU A 108 16.06 23.15 -2.38
CA LEU A 108 16.27 24.44 -3.01
C LEU A 108 16.13 24.37 -4.53
N ALA A 109 16.51 23.26 -5.16
CA ALA A 109 16.28 23.04 -6.59
C ALA A 109 14.80 23.04 -7.01
N LEU A 110 13.87 22.91 -6.06
CA LEU A 110 12.41 22.98 -6.29
C LEU A 110 11.86 24.40 -6.14
N VAL A 111 12.69 25.36 -5.73
CA VAL A 111 12.27 26.68 -5.25
C VAL A 111 12.90 27.78 -6.12
N PRO A 112 12.18 28.88 -6.37
CA PRO A 112 12.77 30.06 -7.03
C PRO A 112 13.99 30.62 -6.29
N GLU A 113 15.04 30.99 -7.02
CA GLU A 113 16.30 31.47 -6.46
C GLU A 113 16.14 32.65 -5.49
N ALA A 114 15.14 33.51 -5.71
CA ALA A 114 14.84 34.67 -4.89
C ALA A 114 14.61 34.39 -3.39
N ILE A 115 14.30 33.13 -3.03
CA ILE A 115 13.98 32.72 -1.65
C ILE A 115 15.01 31.71 -1.08
N HIS A 116 16.04 31.34 -1.87
CA HIS A 116 17.06 30.37 -1.43
C HIS A 116 17.78 30.81 -0.15
N GLU A 117 18.20 32.07 -0.07
CA GLU A 117 18.92 32.58 1.10
C GLU A 117 18.09 32.57 2.38
N ASP A 118 16.82 32.94 2.27
CA ASP A 118 15.88 32.93 3.42
C ASP A 118 15.62 31.52 3.90
N LEU A 119 15.45 30.57 2.98
CA LEU A 119 15.28 29.15 3.33
C LEU A 119 16.54 28.54 3.93
N GLN A 120 17.73 28.83 3.37
CA GLN A 120 18.99 28.33 3.94
C GLN A 120 19.23 28.84 5.35
N LYS A 121 18.96 30.13 5.63
CA LYS A 121 19.03 30.69 6.99
C LYS A 121 18.05 29.99 7.94
N ASN A 122 16.87 29.65 7.45
CA ASN A 122 15.86 28.92 8.23
C ASN A 122 16.28 27.47 8.48
N PHE A 123 16.82 26.77 7.50
CA PHE A 123 17.33 25.41 7.65
C PHE A 123 18.49 25.33 8.66
N GLN A 124 19.41 26.33 8.64
CA GLN A 124 20.46 26.42 9.64
C GLN A 124 19.94 26.60 11.08
N LYS A 125 18.81 27.29 11.25
CA LYS A 125 18.15 27.46 12.55
C LYS A 125 17.34 26.26 12.99
N CYS A 126 16.91 25.39 12.05
CA CYS A 126 16.03 24.26 12.32
C CYS A 126 16.67 23.09 13.05
N HIS A 127 17.98 23.02 13.18
CA HIS A 127 18.61 22.05 14.07
C HIS A 127 18.13 22.14 15.53
N THR A 128 17.32 23.14 15.87
CA THR A 128 16.79 23.37 17.22
C THR A 128 15.27 23.42 17.36
N SER A 129 14.46 23.43 16.25
CA SER A 129 12.98 23.53 16.38
C SER A 129 12.26 23.09 15.09
N THR A 130 11.89 21.85 14.99
CA THR A 130 11.59 21.11 13.75
C THR A 130 10.29 21.47 13.01
N SER A 131 9.27 22.04 13.62
CA SER A 131 7.94 22.07 12.99
C SER A 131 7.38 23.44 12.63
N GLN A 132 7.96 24.51 13.13
CA GLN A 132 7.32 25.85 13.04
C GLN A 132 7.87 26.73 11.88
N ASN A 133 9.01 26.43 11.28
CA ASN A 133 9.70 27.36 10.40
C ASN A 133 9.38 27.25 8.90
N ILE A 134 8.64 26.24 8.46
CA ILE A 134 8.11 26.16 7.07
C ILE A 134 6.86 27.06 6.89
N LYS A 135 6.48 27.79 7.94
CA LYS A 135 5.32 28.69 7.93
C LYS A 135 5.60 30.09 7.36
N ASN A 136 6.75 30.31 6.68
CA ASN A 136 7.03 31.60 6.08
C ASN A 136 6.10 31.87 4.90
N ASP A 137 5.17 32.81 5.09
CA ASP A 137 4.15 33.28 4.12
C ASP A 137 4.72 33.79 2.78
N LYS A 138 6.03 34.08 2.72
CA LYS A 138 6.68 34.58 1.50
C LYS A 138 6.83 33.56 0.38
N CYS A 139 6.80 32.27 0.69
CA CYS A 139 7.00 31.18 -0.29
C CYS A 139 5.68 30.67 -0.91
N GLY A 140 4.56 31.10 -0.41
CA GLY A 140 3.25 30.64 -0.84
C GLY A 140 2.94 29.16 -0.45
N PRO A 141 1.67 28.77 -0.46
CA PRO A 141 1.25 27.42 -0.09
C PRO A 141 1.76 26.32 -1.04
N TRP A 142 2.13 26.68 -2.26
CA TRP A 142 2.58 25.79 -3.33
C TRP A 142 3.90 25.12 -3.05
N LEU A 143 4.87 25.83 -2.50
CA LEU A 143 6.19 25.27 -2.20
C LEU A 143 6.10 24.10 -1.22
N LYS A 144 5.31 24.27 -0.18
CA LYS A 144 5.08 23.17 0.80
C LYS A 144 4.48 21.94 0.12
N TRP A 145 3.58 22.15 -0.84
CA TRP A 145 2.98 21.06 -1.59
C TRP A 145 3.95 20.37 -2.54
N GLU A 146 4.81 21.15 -3.20
CA GLU A 146 5.86 20.59 -4.08
C GLU A 146 6.82 19.70 -3.30
N ILE A 147 7.28 20.16 -2.14
CA ILE A 147 8.12 19.35 -1.25
C ILE A 147 7.40 18.07 -0.83
N MET A 148 6.15 18.17 -0.35
CA MET A 148 5.34 17.02 0.03
C MET A 148 5.18 16.02 -1.11
N LEU A 149 4.88 16.48 -2.32
CA LEU A 149 4.72 15.62 -3.49
C LEU A 149 6.04 14.98 -3.91
N GLN A 150 7.14 15.73 -3.88
CA GLN A 150 8.46 15.23 -4.27
C GLN A 150 8.92 14.07 -3.39
N TYR A 151 8.68 14.17 -2.08
CA TYR A 151 9.16 13.19 -1.10
C TYR A 151 8.17 12.08 -0.79
N CYS A 152 6.86 12.34 -0.88
CA CYS A 152 5.83 11.45 -0.38
C CYS A 152 4.85 10.92 -1.45
N PHE A 153 4.88 11.46 -2.68
CA PHE A 153 3.96 11.01 -3.72
C PHE A 153 4.33 9.60 -4.21
N PRO A 154 3.34 8.71 -4.39
CA PRO A 154 3.58 7.34 -4.82
C PRO A 154 4.31 7.26 -6.18
N ARG A 155 5.32 6.41 -6.25
CA ARG A 155 6.01 6.07 -7.51
C ARG A 155 5.44 4.77 -8.04
N LEU A 156 4.58 4.86 -9.05
CA LEU A 156 3.99 3.72 -9.72
C LEU A 156 4.93 3.17 -10.80
N ASP A 157 5.09 1.86 -10.83
CA ASP A 157 5.71 1.20 -11.98
C ASP A 157 4.69 1.09 -13.12
N ILE A 158 4.78 2.03 -14.05
CA ILE A 158 3.86 2.11 -15.20
C ILE A 158 3.96 0.86 -16.08
N ASN A 159 5.10 0.20 -16.15
CA ASN A 159 5.28 -0.97 -17.00
C ASN A 159 4.44 -2.15 -16.52
N VAL A 160 4.26 -2.28 -15.20
CA VAL A 160 3.35 -3.26 -14.59
C VAL A 160 1.91 -3.03 -15.03
N SER A 161 1.48 -1.77 -15.04
CA SER A 161 0.08 -1.41 -15.38
C SER A 161 -0.23 -1.48 -16.88
N LYS A 162 0.77 -1.30 -17.75
CA LYS A 162 0.61 -1.31 -19.22
C LYS A 162 0.76 -2.68 -19.83
N GLY A 163 1.53 -3.54 -19.22
CA GLY A 163 1.90 -4.82 -19.78
C GLY A 163 0.80 -5.86 -19.59
N ILE A 164 0.04 -6.18 -20.65
CA ILE A 164 -0.94 -7.29 -20.61
C ILE A 164 -0.24 -8.61 -20.22
N ASN A 165 1.01 -8.78 -20.60
CA ASN A 165 1.81 -9.97 -20.33
C ASN A 165 2.56 -9.92 -18.99
N HIS A 166 2.40 -8.83 -18.22
CA HIS A 166 3.05 -8.72 -16.92
C HIS A 166 2.27 -9.50 -15.88
N LEU A 167 2.91 -10.54 -15.32
CA LEU A 167 2.30 -11.34 -14.27
C LEU A 167 2.44 -10.62 -12.92
N LEU A 168 1.30 -10.30 -12.30
CA LEU A 168 1.28 -9.88 -10.91
C LEU A 168 1.55 -11.06 -9.99
N LYS A 169 2.30 -10.80 -8.93
CA LYS A 169 2.57 -11.81 -7.93
C LYS A 169 1.28 -12.26 -7.25
N SER A 170 1.03 -13.58 -7.27
CA SER A 170 -0.17 -14.15 -6.65
C SER A 170 -0.16 -13.93 -5.13
N PRO A 171 -1.30 -13.65 -4.51
CA PRO A 171 -1.44 -13.75 -3.06
C PRO A 171 -0.97 -15.10 -2.56
N PHE A 172 -0.36 -15.12 -1.39
CA PHE A 172 0.25 -16.28 -0.72
C PHE A 172 1.46 -16.93 -1.43
N SER A 173 2.00 -16.31 -2.48
CA SER A 173 3.28 -16.76 -3.04
C SER A 173 4.45 -16.37 -2.13
N VAL A 174 5.48 -17.20 -2.10
CA VAL A 174 6.69 -16.96 -1.31
C VAL A 174 7.66 -16.05 -2.08
N HIS A 175 8.20 -15.03 -1.40
CA HIS A 175 9.23 -14.20 -2.02
C HIS A 175 10.59 -14.88 -1.92
N PRO A 176 11.30 -15.15 -3.05
CA PRO A 176 12.48 -16.04 -3.07
C PRO A 176 13.67 -15.51 -2.25
N LYS A 177 13.81 -14.19 -2.08
CA LYS A 177 14.95 -13.60 -1.35
C LYS A 177 14.72 -13.45 0.14
N THR A 178 13.46 -13.35 0.58
CA THR A 178 13.12 -13.08 1.98
C THR A 178 12.43 -14.25 2.66
N GLY A 179 11.92 -15.21 1.89
CA GLY A 179 11.07 -16.28 2.40
C GLY A 179 9.70 -15.81 2.89
N ARG A 180 9.42 -14.48 2.90
CA ARG A 180 8.14 -13.93 3.34
C ARG A 180 7.04 -14.25 2.35
N ILE A 181 5.85 -14.47 2.90
CA ILE A 181 4.65 -14.75 2.13
C ILE A 181 4.01 -13.43 1.67
N SER A 182 3.58 -13.39 0.41
CA SER A 182 2.82 -12.25 -0.12
C SER A 182 1.40 -12.31 0.43
N VAL A 183 1.07 -11.41 1.36
CA VAL A 183 -0.20 -11.45 2.08
C VAL A 183 -1.12 -10.31 1.71
N PRO A 184 -2.45 -10.52 1.70
CA PRO A 184 -3.43 -9.45 1.61
C PRO A 184 -3.31 -8.46 2.76
N ILE A 185 -3.52 -7.18 2.45
CA ILE A 185 -3.52 -6.09 3.42
C ILE A 185 -4.97 -5.67 3.67
N ASP A 186 -5.38 -5.64 4.93
CA ASP A 186 -6.67 -5.12 5.34
C ASP A 186 -6.67 -3.58 5.21
N LEU A 187 -7.49 -3.06 4.29
CA LEU A 187 -7.58 -1.62 4.04
C LEU A 187 -8.07 -0.81 5.25
N GLN A 188 -8.78 -1.43 6.19
CA GLN A 188 -9.20 -0.76 7.42
C GLN A 188 -8.07 -0.63 8.44
N LYS A 189 -6.99 -1.40 8.27
CA LYS A 189 -5.84 -1.49 9.19
C LYS A 189 -4.51 -1.21 8.51
N VAL A 190 -4.51 -0.46 7.40
CA VAL A 190 -3.29 -0.17 6.63
C VAL A 190 -2.21 0.47 7.49
N ASP A 191 -2.60 1.40 8.38
CA ASP A 191 -1.65 2.10 9.27
C ASP A 191 -1.03 1.18 10.33
N GLN A 192 -1.65 0.04 10.61
CA GLN A 192 -1.18 -0.95 11.58
C GLN A 192 -0.42 -2.11 10.92
N PHE A 193 -0.37 -2.13 9.58
CA PHE A 193 0.29 -3.22 8.87
C PHE A 193 1.81 -3.10 9.00
N ASP A 194 2.42 -4.10 9.66
CA ASP A 194 3.86 -4.22 9.81
C ASP A 194 4.41 -5.32 8.89
N PRO A 195 5.22 -4.99 7.86
CA PRO A 195 5.81 -5.98 6.96
C PRO A 195 6.83 -6.90 7.64
N PHE A 196 7.32 -6.54 8.84
CA PHE A 196 8.29 -7.36 9.58
C PHE A 196 7.62 -8.52 10.32
N THR A 197 6.35 -8.38 10.67
CA THR A 197 5.56 -9.42 11.35
C THR A 197 4.94 -10.43 10.37
N VAL A 198 5.04 -10.19 9.06
CA VAL A 198 4.51 -11.09 8.05
C VAL A 198 5.28 -12.42 8.07
N PRO A 199 4.57 -13.57 8.15
CA PRO A 199 5.21 -14.88 8.26
C PRO A 199 6.07 -15.24 7.04
N THR A 200 7.12 -16.00 7.31
CA THR A 200 7.93 -16.65 6.29
C THR A 200 7.47 -18.07 6.08
N ILE A 201 7.86 -18.69 4.96
CA ILE A 201 7.57 -20.12 4.76
C ILE A 201 8.18 -20.98 5.86
N SER A 202 9.40 -20.65 6.31
CA SER A 202 10.06 -21.38 7.39
C SER A 202 9.33 -21.26 8.73
N SER A 203 8.79 -20.06 9.06
CA SER A 203 8.00 -19.89 10.29
C SER A 203 6.70 -20.70 10.25
N ILE A 204 6.00 -20.72 9.11
CA ILE A 204 4.78 -21.51 8.95
C ILE A 204 5.05 -23.02 9.08
N CYS A 205 6.12 -23.52 8.44
CA CYS A 205 6.49 -24.93 8.59
C CYS A 205 6.77 -25.28 10.06
N HIS A 206 7.53 -24.42 10.76
CA HIS A 206 7.81 -24.64 12.17
C HIS A 206 6.54 -24.63 13.05
N GLU A 207 5.62 -23.68 12.82
CA GLU A 207 4.33 -23.63 13.52
C GLU A 207 3.54 -24.93 13.32
N LEU A 208 3.50 -25.47 12.11
CA LEU A 208 2.83 -26.73 11.80
C LEU A 208 3.52 -27.92 12.46
N ASP A 209 4.86 -28.00 12.44
CA ASP A 209 5.60 -29.09 13.09
C ASP A 209 5.32 -29.14 14.59
N VAL A 210 5.30 -28.00 15.27
CA VAL A 210 4.97 -27.91 16.70
C VAL A 210 3.53 -28.38 16.97
N ILE A 211 2.58 -27.99 16.11
CA ILE A 211 1.17 -28.39 16.27
C ILE A 211 1.03 -29.90 16.09
N PHE A 212 1.62 -30.46 15.02
CA PHE A 212 1.53 -31.91 14.76
C PHE A 212 2.21 -32.75 15.85
N THR A 213 3.31 -32.27 16.42
CA THR A 213 3.97 -32.96 17.54
C THR A 213 3.07 -32.97 18.77
N SER A 214 2.47 -31.83 19.11
CA SER A 214 1.57 -31.73 20.27
C SER A 214 0.23 -32.47 20.09
N GLU A 215 -0.26 -32.62 18.84
CA GLU A 215 -1.45 -33.43 18.54
C GLU A 215 -1.14 -34.93 18.68
N LYS A 216 0.02 -35.42 18.25
CA LYS A 216 0.44 -36.82 18.41
C LYS A 216 0.59 -37.21 19.89
N GLU A 217 1.17 -36.36 20.72
CA GLU A 217 1.30 -36.60 22.15
C GLU A 217 -0.06 -36.71 22.86
N LYS A 218 -1.11 -36.06 22.34
CA LYS A 218 -2.49 -36.13 22.87
C LYS A 218 -3.25 -37.36 22.38
N GLU A 219 -3.03 -37.79 21.13
CA GLU A 219 -3.65 -39.01 20.59
C GLU A 219 -3.14 -40.28 21.23
N GLU A 220 -1.90 -40.30 21.77
CA GLU A 220 -1.39 -41.43 22.56
C GLU A 220 -2.05 -41.55 23.94
N THR A 221 -2.69 -40.50 24.44
CA THR A 221 -3.35 -40.47 25.76
C THR A 221 -4.86 -40.69 25.75
N ASP A 222 -5.54 -40.46 24.61
CA ASP A 222 -7.00 -40.54 24.48
C ASP A 222 -7.44 -41.51 23.35
N ALA A 223 -7.73 -42.78 23.75
CA ALA A 223 -8.17 -43.86 22.82
C ALA A 223 -9.65 -43.78 22.39
N GLU A 224 -10.37 -42.72 22.69
CA GLU A 224 -11.76 -42.54 22.28
C GLU A 224 -12.07 -41.08 21.99
N SER A 225 -12.04 -40.64 20.75
CA SER A 225 -12.81 -39.46 20.39
C SER A 225 -13.18 -39.41 18.88
N ASP A 226 -14.45 -39.17 18.68
CA ASP A 226 -15.20 -38.81 17.49
C ASP A 226 -14.39 -38.11 16.40
N VAL A 227 -14.81 -38.33 15.14
CA VAL A 227 -14.35 -37.63 13.92
C VAL A 227 -14.54 -36.12 14.09
N LYS A 228 -13.66 -35.49 14.85
CA LYS A 228 -13.57 -34.03 14.93
C LYS A 228 -13.25 -33.51 13.54
N HIS A 229 -14.10 -32.67 13.02
CA HIS A 229 -13.93 -31.90 11.78
C HIS A 229 -12.53 -31.28 11.81
N ARG A 230 -11.57 -31.88 11.09
CA ARG A 230 -10.15 -31.45 11.08
C ARG A 230 -10.08 -30.02 10.60
N THR A 231 -9.79 -29.11 11.51
CA THR A 231 -9.60 -27.69 11.17
C THR A 231 -8.48 -27.59 10.13
N LYS A 232 -8.72 -26.85 9.06
CA LYS A 232 -7.71 -26.66 7.97
C LYS A 232 -6.42 -26.10 8.55
N ASP A 233 -5.28 -26.66 8.20
CA ASP A 233 -3.97 -26.37 8.81
C ASP A 233 -3.60 -24.89 8.81
N TYR A 234 -3.92 -24.14 7.73
CA TYR A 234 -3.64 -22.69 7.67
C TYR A 234 -4.33 -21.90 8.79
N LYS A 235 -5.49 -22.37 9.29
CA LYS A 235 -6.23 -21.71 10.39
C LYS A 235 -5.53 -21.82 11.75
N LYS A 236 -4.58 -22.74 11.85
CA LYS A 236 -3.79 -22.96 13.05
C LYS A 236 -2.48 -22.17 13.06
N THR A 237 -2.15 -21.47 11.95
CA THR A 237 -0.89 -20.74 11.76
C THR A 237 -1.07 -19.23 11.78
N SER A 238 0.02 -18.50 11.88
CA SER A 238 0.09 -17.04 11.77
C SER A 238 -0.40 -16.51 10.41
N LEU A 239 -0.64 -17.38 9.42
CA LEU A 239 -1.23 -17.03 8.14
C LEU A 239 -2.76 -16.80 8.21
N ALA A 240 -3.44 -17.34 9.21
CA ALA A 240 -4.89 -17.31 9.35
C ALA A 240 -5.53 -15.90 9.21
N PRO A 241 -5.03 -14.83 9.84
CA PRO A 241 -5.59 -13.50 9.72
C PRO A 241 -5.60 -12.98 8.27
N TYR A 242 -4.54 -13.25 7.53
CA TYR A 242 -4.40 -12.82 6.14
C TYR A 242 -5.30 -13.60 5.19
N VAL A 243 -5.47 -14.90 5.44
CA VAL A 243 -6.43 -15.72 4.69
C VAL A 243 -7.85 -15.22 4.91
N LYS A 244 -8.21 -14.84 6.14
CA LYS A 244 -9.52 -14.26 6.45
C LYS A 244 -9.78 -12.97 5.66
N VAL A 245 -8.80 -12.09 5.52
CA VAL A 245 -8.92 -10.87 4.69
C VAL A 245 -9.19 -11.24 3.23
N PHE A 246 -8.51 -12.25 2.71
CA PHE A 246 -8.71 -12.73 1.35
C PHE A 246 -10.08 -13.37 1.14
N GLU A 247 -10.51 -14.23 2.05
CA GLU A 247 -11.84 -14.86 2.03
C GLU A 247 -12.94 -13.78 2.03
N GLN A 248 -12.82 -12.74 2.87
CA GLN A 248 -13.76 -11.63 2.91
C GLN A 248 -13.81 -10.85 1.59
N PHE A 249 -12.65 -10.64 0.96
CA PHE A 249 -12.60 -10.01 -0.36
C PHE A 249 -13.33 -10.86 -1.41
N LEU A 250 -13.12 -12.18 -1.44
CA LEU A 250 -13.78 -13.11 -2.38
C LEU A 250 -15.29 -13.15 -2.16
N GLU A 251 -15.75 -13.20 -0.92
CA GLU A 251 -17.18 -13.14 -0.60
C GLU A 251 -17.85 -11.87 -1.12
N ASN A 252 -17.19 -10.71 -0.94
CA ASN A 252 -17.70 -9.43 -1.41
C ASN A 252 -17.76 -9.37 -2.95
N LEU A 253 -16.73 -9.92 -3.60
CA LEU A 253 -16.67 -10.02 -5.07
C LEU A 253 -17.80 -10.92 -5.60
N ASP A 254 -18.00 -12.10 -5.02
CA ASP A 254 -19.03 -13.07 -5.41
C ASP A 254 -20.45 -12.50 -5.23
N LYS A 255 -20.71 -11.86 -4.08
CA LYS A 255 -22.00 -11.19 -3.82
C LYS A 255 -22.30 -10.11 -4.87
N SER A 256 -21.29 -9.32 -5.24
CA SER A 256 -21.45 -8.28 -6.26
C SER A 256 -21.74 -8.87 -7.64
N GLN A 257 -21.02 -9.93 -8.04
CA GLN A 257 -21.23 -10.58 -9.34
C GLN A 257 -22.61 -11.23 -9.44
N LYS A 258 -23.07 -11.91 -8.39
CA LYS A 258 -24.44 -12.47 -8.32
C LYS A 258 -25.50 -11.39 -8.42
N GLY A 259 -25.33 -10.25 -7.73
CA GLY A 259 -26.24 -9.12 -7.82
C GLY A 259 -26.33 -8.53 -9.23
N ASP A 260 -25.21 -8.42 -9.93
CA ASP A 260 -25.18 -7.90 -11.30
C ASP A 260 -25.78 -8.88 -12.32
N LEU A 261 -25.62 -10.18 -12.13
CA LEU A 261 -26.28 -11.20 -12.94
C LEU A 261 -27.80 -11.19 -12.77
N LEU A 262 -28.30 -11.05 -11.53
CA LEU A 262 -29.72 -10.92 -11.25
C LEU A 262 -30.32 -9.69 -11.94
N LYS A 263 -29.68 -8.52 -11.80
CA LYS A 263 -30.12 -7.28 -12.48
C LYS A 263 -30.19 -7.43 -14.01
N LYS A 264 -29.18 -8.07 -14.61
CA LYS A 264 -29.17 -8.35 -16.06
C LYS A 264 -30.33 -9.28 -16.47
N SER A 265 -30.60 -10.31 -15.68
CA SER A 265 -31.72 -11.23 -15.91
C SER A 265 -33.09 -10.54 -15.80
N ASP A 266 -33.25 -9.67 -14.79
CA ASP A 266 -34.51 -8.93 -14.61
C ASP A 266 -34.75 -7.90 -15.72
N LEU A 267 -33.68 -7.22 -16.20
CA LEU A 267 -33.76 -6.34 -17.38
C LEU A 267 -34.14 -7.08 -18.65
N GLN A 268 -33.68 -8.33 -18.85
CA GLN A 268 -34.03 -9.16 -19.99
C GLN A 268 -35.47 -9.68 -19.95
N LYS A 269 -36.05 -9.79 -18.74
CA LYS A 269 -37.46 -10.20 -18.58
C LYS A 269 -38.47 -9.05 -18.72
N ALA A 270 -37.97 -7.80 -18.65
CA ALA A 270 -38.81 -6.60 -18.77
C ALA A 270 -39.04 -6.17 -20.24
N PHE A 271 -38.47 -6.88 -21.20
CA PHE A 271 -38.72 -6.77 -22.63
C PHE A 271 -39.34 -8.04 -23.17
#